data_ecd670169c8767faf576b5c758b5ff24
#
_entry.id   ecd670169c8767faf576b5c758b5ff24
#
_cell.length_a   1.000
_cell.length_b   1.000
_cell.length_c   1.000
_cell.angle_alpha   90.00
_cell.angle_beta   90.00
_cell.angle_gamma   90.00
#
_symmetry.space_group_name_H-M   'P 1'
#
loop_
_entity.id
_entity.type
_entity.pdbx_description
1 polymer ?
#
loop_
_entity_poly.entity_id
_entity_poly.type
_entity_poly.pdbx_seq_one_letter_code
_entity_poly.pdbx_strand_id
1 'polypeptide(L)'
;MKTMRAARLHKVGQPFQVDEIPVPEPRPNDVLVKVQACGVVPNLHNVVAYYPEWFPFLPLPKLPAIYGLDAAGIVESVGSHVVGIKPGDRVYVNPGLSCGSCPCAMVTKLHRRASEASRS
;
A
#
# COMPACT_ATOMS: atom_id res chain seq x y z
N MET A 1 -5.11 21.25 -9.26
CA MET A 1 -4.64 19.88 -8.99
C MET A 1 -4.70 19.65 -7.50
N LYS A 2 -5.30 18.57 -7.06
CA LYS A 2 -5.37 18.21 -5.63
C LYS A 2 -4.02 17.64 -5.17
N THR A 3 -3.50 18.14 -4.06
CA THR A 3 -2.24 17.68 -3.47
C THR A 3 -2.47 16.94 -2.16
N MET A 4 -1.47 16.17 -1.73
CA MET A 4 -1.44 15.47 -0.45
C MET A 4 -0.06 15.56 0.20
N ARG A 5 -0.02 15.40 1.51
CA ARG A 5 1.22 15.27 2.26
C ARG A 5 1.68 13.80 2.27
N ALA A 6 2.94 13.57 1.98
CA ALA A 6 3.53 12.24 1.98
C ALA A 6 4.90 12.23 2.65
N ALA A 7 5.12 11.29 3.55
CA ALA A 7 6.44 11.04 4.12
C ALA A 7 7.27 10.23 3.11
N ARG A 8 8.34 10.82 2.61
CA ARG A 8 9.18 10.24 1.55
C ARG A 8 10.63 10.12 2.00
N LEU A 9 11.25 9.02 1.60
CA LEU A 9 12.69 8.85 1.74
C LEU A 9 13.36 9.41 0.50
N HIS A 10 14.24 10.39 0.67
CA HIS A 10 15.01 10.98 -0.43
C HIS A 10 16.36 10.32 -0.61
N LYS A 11 16.98 9.88 0.48
CA LYS A 11 18.28 9.20 0.46
C LYS A 11 18.36 8.20 1.62
N VAL A 12 18.96 7.05 1.35
CA VAL A 12 19.22 6.03 2.39
C VAL A 12 20.12 6.63 3.49
N GLY A 13 19.77 6.37 4.75
CA GLY A 13 20.48 6.89 5.92
C GLY A 13 20.03 8.29 6.37
N GLN A 14 19.09 8.92 5.67
CA GLN A 14 18.50 10.19 6.06
C GLN A 14 17.09 10.02 6.61
N PRO A 15 16.60 10.95 7.44
CA PRO A 15 15.22 10.95 7.90
C PRO A 15 14.23 11.08 6.74
N PHE A 16 13.02 10.55 6.91
CA PHE A 16 11.91 10.82 6.01
C PHE A 16 11.55 12.30 6.04
N GLN A 17 11.23 12.84 4.87
CA GLN A 17 10.77 14.23 4.71
C GLN A 17 9.29 14.22 4.33
N VAL A 18 8.54 15.18 4.84
CA VAL A 18 7.14 15.35 4.45
C VAL A 18 7.07 16.31 3.28
N ASP A 19 6.75 15.75 2.12
CA ASP A 19 6.59 16.49 0.88
C ASP A 19 5.11 16.70 0.56
N GLU A 20 4.83 17.77 -0.18
CA GLU A 20 3.54 17.96 -0.83
C GLU A 20 3.62 17.45 -2.28
N ILE A 21 2.81 16.44 -2.59
CA ILE A 21 2.80 15.79 -3.90
C ILE A 21 1.39 15.72 -4.47
N PRO A 22 1.23 15.60 -5.80
CA PRO A 22 -0.08 15.37 -6.39
C PRO A 22 -0.76 14.10 -5.85
N VAL A 23 -2.05 14.16 -5.62
CA VAL A 23 -2.85 12.96 -5.32
C VAL A 23 -2.86 12.08 -6.58
N PRO A 24 -2.50 10.79 -6.47
CA PRO A 24 -2.52 9.90 -7.63
C PRO A 24 -3.95 9.64 -8.12
N GLU A 25 -4.10 9.46 -9.42
CA GLU A 25 -5.37 9.00 -10.00
C GLU A 25 -5.39 7.47 -10.07
N PRO A 26 -6.48 6.83 -9.63
CA PRO A 26 -6.60 5.38 -9.70
C PRO A 26 -6.73 4.92 -11.15
N ARG A 27 -6.01 3.89 -11.52
CA ARG A 27 -6.20 3.17 -12.78
C ARG A 27 -7.54 2.42 -12.77
N PRO A 28 -7.99 1.85 -13.89
CA PRO A 28 -9.29 1.17 -13.94
C PRO A 28 -9.51 0.08 -12.88
N ASN A 29 -8.47 -0.62 -12.46
CA ASN A 29 -8.54 -1.67 -11.44
C ASN A 29 -8.08 -1.24 -10.04
N ASP A 30 -7.72 0.03 -9.85
CA ASP A 30 -7.15 0.53 -8.61
C ASP A 30 -8.21 1.20 -7.72
N VAL A 31 -7.89 1.25 -6.45
CA VAL A 31 -8.68 1.93 -5.42
C VAL A 31 -7.81 3.00 -4.78
N LEU A 32 -8.28 4.24 -4.75
CA LEU A 32 -7.63 5.31 -4.01
C LEU A 32 -8.16 5.33 -2.57
N VAL A 33 -7.26 5.14 -1.62
CA VAL A 33 -7.58 5.12 -0.19
C VAL A 33 -7.01 6.36 0.49
N LYS A 34 -7.88 7.11 1.17
CA LYS A 34 -7.44 8.15 2.09
C LYS A 34 -6.98 7.49 3.39
N VAL A 35 -5.67 7.38 3.54
CA VAL A 35 -5.03 6.70 4.68
C VAL A 35 -5.29 7.46 5.97
N GLN A 36 -5.76 6.77 6.99
CA GLN A 36 -5.97 7.29 8.34
C GLN A 36 -4.92 6.75 9.33
N ALA A 37 -4.41 5.56 9.09
CA ALA A 37 -3.37 4.93 9.89
C ALA A 37 -2.50 4.03 9.03
N CYS A 38 -1.21 4.00 9.34
CA CYS A 38 -0.25 3.10 8.72
C CYS A 38 0.62 2.49 9.80
N GLY A 39 0.78 1.16 9.79
CA GLY A 39 1.66 0.47 10.71
C GLY A 39 3.13 0.77 10.41
N VAL A 40 3.91 0.94 11.46
CA VAL A 40 5.38 0.99 11.34
C VAL A 40 5.91 -0.42 11.53
N VAL A 41 6.36 -1.03 10.43
CA VAL A 41 6.94 -2.38 10.49
C VAL A 41 8.39 -2.33 10.97
N PRO A 42 8.79 -3.14 11.95
CA PRO A 42 10.18 -3.17 12.43
C PRO A 42 11.19 -3.47 11.33
N ASN A 43 10.79 -4.23 10.32
CA ASN A 43 11.64 -4.58 9.18
C ASN A 43 11.88 -3.44 8.19
N LEU A 44 11.17 -2.32 8.31
CA LEU A 44 11.30 -1.18 7.39
C LEU A 44 12.74 -0.66 7.32
N HIS A 45 13.42 -0.60 8.46
CA HIS A 45 14.83 -0.18 8.51
C HIS A 45 15.71 -1.09 7.63
N ASN A 46 15.54 -2.41 7.74
CA ASN A 46 16.30 -3.37 6.94
C ASN A 46 15.99 -3.25 5.44
N VAL A 47 14.72 -3.07 5.10
CA VAL A 47 14.30 -2.88 3.70
C VAL A 47 14.96 -1.66 3.09
N VAL A 48 14.98 -0.55 3.81
CA VAL A 48 15.54 0.71 3.33
C VAL A 48 17.07 0.69 3.29
N ALA A 49 17.71 0.14 4.35
CA ALA A 49 19.16 0.25 4.54
C ALA A 49 19.95 -0.87 3.87
N TYR A 50 19.44 -2.10 3.91
CA TYR A 50 20.23 -3.28 3.59
C TYR A 50 19.72 -4.09 2.40
N TYR A 51 18.45 -4.08 2.06
CA TYR A 51 17.93 -4.86 0.94
C TYR A 51 18.57 -4.53 -0.41
N PRO A 52 18.92 -3.28 -0.72
CA PRO A 52 19.65 -2.98 -1.95
C PRO A 52 20.96 -3.73 -2.07
N GLU A 53 21.64 -3.99 -0.95
CA GLU A 53 22.90 -4.71 -0.88
C GLU A 53 22.68 -6.23 -0.87
N TRP A 54 21.74 -6.70 -0.03
CA TRP A 54 21.49 -8.14 0.15
C TRP A 54 20.76 -8.76 -1.03
N PHE A 55 19.91 -8.01 -1.68
CA PHE A 55 19.04 -8.48 -2.77
C PHE A 55 19.07 -7.51 -3.95
N PRO A 56 20.21 -7.40 -4.65
CA PRO A 56 20.35 -6.44 -5.76
C PRO A 56 19.41 -6.72 -6.95
N PHE A 57 18.81 -7.90 -7.00
CA PHE A 57 17.84 -8.30 -8.03
C PHE A 57 16.39 -7.90 -7.70
N LEU A 58 16.11 -7.46 -6.47
CA LEU A 58 14.75 -7.02 -6.12
C LEU A 58 14.48 -5.62 -6.70
N PRO A 59 13.33 -5.44 -7.36
CA PRO A 59 12.93 -4.12 -7.86
C PRO A 59 12.49 -3.24 -6.70
N LEU A 60 13.41 -2.46 -6.16
CA LEU A 60 13.12 -1.47 -5.15
C LEU A 60 12.61 -0.18 -5.79
N PRO A 61 11.75 0.58 -5.09
CA PRO A 61 11.25 1.85 -5.62
C PRO A 61 12.40 2.86 -5.77
N LYS A 62 12.36 3.60 -6.87
CA LYS A 62 13.31 4.70 -7.08
C LYS A 62 13.04 5.83 -6.08
N LEU A 63 14.12 6.37 -5.50
CA LEU A 63 14.03 7.51 -4.60
C LEU A 63 13.78 8.82 -5.37
N PRO A 64 13.02 9.76 -4.79
CA PRO A 64 12.36 9.71 -3.49
C PRO A 64 11.11 8.82 -3.50
N ALA A 65 10.91 8.01 -2.45
CA ALA A 65 9.84 7.03 -2.40
C ALA A 65 9.08 7.04 -1.08
N ILE A 66 7.81 6.66 -1.16
CA ILE A 66 6.96 6.38 0.00
C ILE A 66 7.15 4.91 0.36
N TYR A 67 7.43 4.64 1.63
CA TYR A 67 7.55 3.29 2.16
C TYR A 67 6.40 2.99 3.12
N GLY A 68 6.00 1.74 3.17
CA GLY A 68 4.97 1.21 4.05
C GLY A 68 4.34 -0.03 3.42
N LEU A 69 3.81 -0.91 4.25
CA LEU A 69 3.20 -2.17 3.80
C LEU A 69 1.72 -2.25 4.14
N ASP A 70 1.31 -1.62 5.21
CA ASP A 70 -0.06 -1.68 5.71
C ASP A 70 -0.63 -0.27 5.84
N ALA A 71 -1.85 -0.14 5.44
CA ALA A 71 -2.60 1.08 5.66
C ALA A 71 -4.06 0.74 5.94
N ALA A 72 -4.69 1.54 6.78
CA ALA A 72 -6.12 1.51 6.96
C ALA A 72 -6.68 2.90 6.68
N GLY A 73 -7.84 2.95 6.07
CA GLY A 73 -8.45 4.22 5.70
C GLY A 73 -9.81 4.07 5.07
N ILE A 74 -10.21 5.13 4.40
CA ILE A 74 -11.51 5.23 3.73
C ILE A 74 -11.27 5.33 2.23
N VAL A 75 -12.03 4.59 1.46
CA VAL A 75 -12.00 4.66 0.00
C VAL A 75 -12.46 6.05 -0.45
N GLU A 76 -11.61 6.75 -1.18
CA GLU A 76 -11.92 8.09 -1.73
C GLU A 76 -12.48 7.97 -3.15
N SER A 77 -11.89 7.12 -3.98
CA SER A 77 -12.37 6.85 -5.33
C SER A 77 -11.95 5.46 -5.80
N VAL A 78 -12.62 4.95 -6.81
CA VAL A 78 -12.37 3.63 -7.39
C VAL A 78 -12.25 3.74 -8.90
N GLY A 79 -11.43 2.88 -9.48
CA GLY A 79 -11.33 2.74 -10.93
C GLY A 79 -12.59 2.11 -11.54
N SER A 80 -12.76 2.27 -12.84
CA SER A 80 -13.97 1.88 -13.58
C SER A 80 -14.26 0.37 -13.57
N HIS A 81 -13.25 -0.46 -13.34
CA HIS A 81 -13.38 -1.94 -13.31
C HIS A 81 -13.48 -2.50 -11.90
N VAL A 82 -13.46 -1.68 -10.87
CA VAL A 82 -13.52 -2.14 -9.48
C VAL A 82 -14.95 -2.52 -9.12
N VAL A 83 -15.12 -3.73 -8.56
CA VAL A 83 -16.40 -4.29 -8.13
C VAL A 83 -16.33 -4.62 -6.64
N GLY A 84 -17.42 -4.36 -5.92
CA GLY A 84 -17.57 -4.73 -4.51
C GLY A 84 -16.92 -3.76 -3.51
N ILE A 85 -16.31 -2.69 -3.98
CA ILE A 85 -15.76 -1.61 -3.16
C ILE A 85 -16.25 -0.28 -3.72
N LYS A 86 -16.67 0.64 -2.85
CA LYS A 86 -17.20 1.94 -3.24
C LYS A 86 -16.61 3.07 -2.37
N PRO A 87 -16.62 4.31 -2.84
CA PRO A 87 -16.25 5.47 -2.04
C PRO A 87 -17.00 5.49 -0.70
N GLY A 88 -16.29 5.79 0.38
CA GLY A 88 -16.81 5.79 1.74
C GLY A 88 -16.59 4.47 2.51
N ASP A 89 -16.25 3.39 1.84
CA ASP A 89 -15.98 2.12 2.52
C ASP A 89 -14.72 2.22 3.38
N ARG A 90 -14.76 1.58 4.55
CA ARG A 90 -13.59 1.39 5.39
C ARG A 90 -12.83 0.18 4.89
N VAL A 91 -11.55 0.38 4.64
CA VAL A 91 -10.68 -0.68 4.12
C VAL A 91 -9.35 -0.72 4.87
N TYR A 92 -8.77 -1.89 4.84
CA TYR A 92 -7.37 -2.05 5.17
C TYR A 92 -6.64 -2.67 3.99
N VAL A 93 -5.42 -2.22 3.74
CA VAL A 93 -4.61 -2.66 2.60
C VAL A 93 -3.81 -3.90 2.99
N ASN A 94 -4.02 -4.99 2.24
CA ASN A 94 -3.16 -6.16 2.32
C ASN A 94 -1.99 -5.98 1.34
N PRO A 95 -0.73 -6.01 1.80
CA PRO A 95 0.44 -5.84 0.93
C PRO A 95 0.67 -7.00 -0.05
N GLY A 96 0.00 -8.14 0.15
CA GLY A 96 0.12 -9.30 -0.73
C GLY A 96 -0.56 -9.06 -2.08
N LEU A 97 0.24 -9.06 -3.14
CA LEU A 97 -0.28 -9.06 -4.51
C LEU A 97 -0.64 -10.47 -4.93
N SER A 98 -1.84 -10.66 -5.48
CA SER A 98 -2.28 -11.96 -5.98
C SER A 98 -3.11 -11.80 -7.26
N CYS A 99 -2.97 -12.76 -8.16
CA CYS A 99 -3.76 -12.81 -9.39
C CYS A 99 -5.22 -13.25 -9.17
N GLY A 100 -5.55 -13.78 -8.00
CA GLY A 100 -6.86 -14.28 -7.64
C GLY A 100 -7.24 -15.66 -8.23
N SER A 101 -6.39 -16.26 -9.06
CA SER A 101 -6.70 -17.47 -9.83
C SER A 101 -5.75 -18.65 -9.59
N CYS A 102 -4.50 -18.39 -9.21
CA CYS A 102 -3.53 -19.45 -8.93
C CYS A 102 -3.72 -20.04 -7.52
N PRO A 103 -3.17 -21.23 -7.23
CA PRO A 103 -3.25 -21.85 -5.90
C PRO A 103 -2.73 -20.95 -4.77
N CYS A 104 -1.68 -20.19 -5.00
CA CYS A 104 -1.13 -19.23 -4.03
C CYS A 104 -2.10 -18.08 -3.72
N ALA A 105 -2.89 -17.64 -4.68
CA ALA A 105 -3.91 -16.63 -4.49
C ALA A 105 -5.10 -17.11 -3.67
N MET A 106 -5.37 -18.42 -3.66
CA MET A 106 -6.44 -19.02 -2.86
C MET A 106 -6.19 -18.86 -1.35
N VAL A 107 -4.95 -18.94 -0.91
CA VAL A 107 -4.57 -18.71 0.50
C VAL A 107 -4.89 -17.27 0.91
N THR A 108 -4.63 -16.31 0.05
CA THR A 108 -4.95 -14.89 0.30
C THR A 108 -6.47 -14.65 0.39
N LYS A 109 -7.27 -15.34 -0.41
CA LYS A 109 -8.74 -15.28 -0.35
C LYS A 109 -9.30 -15.85 0.96
N LEU A 110 -8.73 -16.94 1.46
CA LEU A 110 -9.13 -17.52 2.75
C LEU A 110 -8.85 -16.57 3.92
N HIS A 111 -7.75 -15.88 3.89
CA HIS A 111 -7.39 -14.87 4.90
C HIS A 111 -8.36 -13.67 4.91
N ARG A 112 -8.79 -13.21 3.73
CA ARG A 112 -9.84 -12.18 3.62
C ARG A 112 -11.15 -12.60 4.25
N ARG A 113 -11.63 -13.83 3.98
CA ARG A 113 -12.88 -14.34 4.55
C ARG A 113 -12.83 -14.49 6.07
N ALA A 114 -11.69 -14.90 6.62
CA ALA A 114 -11.52 -14.99 8.07
C ALA A 114 -11.59 -13.61 8.76
N SER A 115 -11.07 -12.57 8.14
CA SER A 115 -11.14 -11.19 8.65
C SER A 115 -12.53 -10.57 8.56
N GLU A 116 -13.34 -11.00 7.60
CA GLU A 116 -14.76 -10.59 7.46
C GLU A 116 -15.65 -11.30 8.48
N ALA A 117 -15.39 -12.58 8.78
CA ALA A 117 -16.15 -13.35 9.76
C ALA A 117 -15.94 -12.89 11.21
N SER A 118 -14.83 -12.25 11.53
CA SER A 118 -14.57 -11.70 12.87
C SER A 118 -15.27 -10.35 13.15
N ARG A 119 -16.03 -9.82 12.18
CA ARG A 119 -16.74 -8.53 12.27
C ARG A 119 -18.28 -8.63 12.35
N SER A 120 -18.80 -9.85 12.39
CA SER A 120 -20.23 -10.13 12.62
C SER A 120 -20.49 -10.50 14.14
#